data_ca7e7f50f7949847fe95cd2f602ed6b4
#
_entry.id   ca7e7f50f7949847fe95cd2f602ed6b4
#
_cell.length_a   1.000
_cell.length_b   1.000
_cell.length_c   1.000
_cell.angle_alpha   90.00
_cell.angle_beta   90.00
_cell.angle_gamma   90.00
#
_symmetry.space_group_name_H-M   'P 1'
#
loop_
_entity.id
_entity.type
_entity.pdbx_description
1 polymer ?
#
loop_
_entity_poly.entity_id
_entity_poly.type
_entity_poly.pdbx_seq_one_letter_code
_entity_poly.pdbx_strand_id
1 'polypeptide(L)'
;MQYKAVIFDMDGTILDTVNDLTTSVNYAMRKCGHRHDYVRADGMRMFGSGVHTALQRALVMEAGETDDARLRMIGTPEMMTVPGIDEAEVARIEEVMRPYYLEHSRDETGPYEGIMDLLQTLLDMGIRTAVVSNKPDPAVNKLAAECFDNLFDAAAGEQAGIRRKPAPDMVNAVLQDFGIAPEEALYIGDTEIDIETAANTGMPCVCVSWGFRPVEFLKSLHPMAIIDKPMELLNLL
;
A
#
# COMPACT_ATOMS: atom_id res chain seq x y z
N MET A 1 19.27 15.87 -13.48
CA MET A 1 18.27 14.95 -12.88
C MET A 1 17.16 14.74 -13.89
N GLN A 2 16.77 13.49 -14.09
CA GLN A 2 15.71 13.14 -15.05
C GLN A 2 14.33 13.34 -14.42
N TYR A 3 14.19 13.08 -13.12
CA TYR A 3 12.92 13.14 -12.41
C TYR A 3 12.82 14.38 -11.52
N LYS A 4 11.62 14.96 -11.46
CA LYS A 4 11.27 16.16 -10.69
C LYS A 4 10.39 15.85 -9.49
N ALA A 5 9.75 14.66 -9.49
CA ALA A 5 8.91 14.20 -8.40
C ALA A 5 9.09 12.69 -8.14
N VAL A 6 8.83 12.29 -6.89
CA VAL A 6 8.71 10.89 -6.47
C VAL A 6 7.36 10.73 -5.75
N ILE A 7 6.54 9.82 -6.26
CA ILE A 7 5.25 9.48 -5.69
C ILE A 7 5.37 8.11 -5.00
N PHE A 8 5.07 8.06 -3.71
CA PHE A 8 5.18 6.85 -2.91
C PHE A 8 3.81 6.24 -2.62
N ASP A 9 3.70 4.91 -2.61
CA ASP A 9 2.70 4.25 -1.80
C ASP A 9 3.04 4.37 -0.31
N MET A 10 2.08 4.07 0.56
CA MET A 10 2.24 4.19 2.02
C MET A 10 2.56 2.85 2.68
N ASP A 11 1.58 1.95 2.71
CA ASP A 11 1.63 0.72 3.49
C ASP A 11 2.54 -0.33 2.83
N GLY A 12 3.61 -0.74 3.51
CA GLY A 12 4.61 -1.66 2.94
C GLY A 12 5.70 -0.97 2.13
N THR A 13 5.54 0.31 1.78
CA THR A 13 6.53 1.08 1.02
C THR A 13 7.29 2.05 1.91
N ILE A 14 6.62 2.99 2.56
CA ILE A 14 7.25 3.98 3.45
C ILE A 14 6.92 3.73 4.92
N LEU A 15 5.79 3.08 5.23
CA LEU A 15 5.38 2.69 6.58
C LEU A 15 5.31 1.17 6.74
N ASP A 16 5.93 0.66 7.80
CA ASP A 16 5.70 -0.71 8.26
C ASP A 16 4.41 -0.77 9.09
N THR A 17 3.32 -1.12 8.44
CA THR A 17 1.98 -1.17 9.02
C THR A 17 1.49 -2.59 9.28
N VAL A 18 2.29 -3.61 8.97
CA VAL A 18 1.86 -5.02 8.94
C VAL A 18 1.36 -5.50 10.29
N ASN A 19 2.03 -5.12 11.39
CA ASN A 19 1.67 -5.60 12.72
C ASN A 19 0.32 -5.03 13.17
N ASP A 20 0.09 -3.73 13.04
CA ASP A 20 -1.16 -3.09 13.41
C ASP A 20 -2.33 -3.57 12.53
N LEU A 21 -2.09 -3.77 11.24
CA LEU A 21 -3.07 -4.33 10.33
C LEU A 21 -3.42 -5.78 10.70
N THR A 22 -2.42 -6.63 10.99
CA THR A 22 -2.64 -8.02 11.39
C THR A 22 -3.38 -8.13 12.73
N THR A 23 -3.00 -7.28 13.70
CA THR A 23 -3.67 -7.20 15.00
C THR A 23 -5.13 -6.77 14.85
N SER A 24 -5.40 -5.84 13.93
CA SER A 24 -6.77 -5.38 13.65
C SER A 24 -7.63 -6.46 12.98
N VAL A 25 -7.05 -7.24 12.05
CA VAL A 25 -7.71 -8.43 11.50
C VAL A 25 -8.05 -9.42 12.61
N ASN A 26 -7.07 -9.78 13.45
CA ASN A 26 -7.28 -10.72 14.56
C ASN A 26 -8.36 -10.24 15.51
N TYR A 27 -8.39 -8.95 15.85
CA TYR A 27 -9.44 -8.37 16.68
C TYR A 27 -10.84 -8.55 16.06
N ALA A 28 -11.00 -8.15 14.80
CA ALA A 28 -12.28 -8.21 14.10
C ALA A 28 -12.76 -9.65 13.88
N MET A 29 -11.87 -10.51 13.40
CA MET A 29 -12.15 -11.95 13.21
C MET A 29 -12.59 -12.62 14.52
N ARG A 30 -11.90 -12.34 15.63
CA ARG A 30 -12.31 -12.82 16.96
C ARG A 30 -13.70 -12.33 17.35
N LYS A 31 -14.02 -11.06 17.13
CA LYS A 31 -15.34 -10.50 17.46
C LYS A 31 -16.45 -11.12 16.62
N CYS A 32 -16.13 -11.57 15.43
CA CYS A 32 -17.05 -12.20 14.49
C CYS A 32 -17.08 -13.73 14.61
N GLY A 33 -16.28 -14.35 15.50
CA GLY A 33 -16.31 -15.79 15.76
C GLY A 33 -15.42 -16.61 14.82
N HIS A 34 -14.45 -15.98 14.17
CA HIS A 34 -13.52 -16.59 13.22
C HIS A 34 -12.14 -16.85 13.84
N ARG A 35 -11.27 -17.54 13.08
CA ARG A 35 -9.84 -17.70 13.37
C ARG A 35 -9.19 -16.32 13.59
N HIS A 36 -8.37 -16.18 14.64
CA HIS A 36 -7.79 -14.89 15.05
C HIS A 36 -6.37 -15.00 15.62
N ASP A 37 -5.61 -15.95 15.11
CA ASP A 37 -4.22 -16.23 15.50
C ASP A 37 -3.23 -15.99 14.34
N TYR A 38 -3.59 -15.08 13.43
CA TYR A 38 -2.73 -14.69 12.32
C TYR A 38 -1.49 -13.96 12.84
N VAL A 39 -0.35 -14.28 12.24
CA VAL A 39 0.94 -13.65 12.55
C VAL A 39 1.35 -12.68 11.44
N ARG A 40 2.41 -11.89 11.67
CA ARG A 40 2.94 -10.94 10.68
C ARG A 40 3.08 -11.53 9.27
N ALA A 41 3.60 -12.76 9.16
CA ALA A 41 3.75 -13.44 7.87
C ALA A 41 2.40 -13.65 7.15
N ASP A 42 1.33 -13.91 7.89
CA ASP A 42 -0.01 -13.99 7.33
C ASP A 42 -0.51 -12.62 6.88
N GLY A 43 -0.25 -11.57 7.66
CA GLY A 43 -0.54 -10.18 7.29
C GLY A 43 0.09 -9.78 5.96
N MET A 44 1.35 -10.12 5.75
CA MET A 44 2.06 -9.89 4.48
C MET A 44 1.35 -10.54 3.28
N ARG A 45 0.70 -11.69 3.47
CA ARG A 45 -0.06 -12.42 2.45
C ARG A 45 -1.46 -11.84 2.21
N MET A 46 -2.07 -11.26 3.25
CA MET A 46 -3.43 -10.71 3.20
C MET A 46 -3.45 -9.33 2.54
N PHE A 47 -2.55 -8.43 2.95
CA PHE A 47 -2.60 -7.03 2.58
C PHE A 47 -1.93 -6.71 1.23
N GLY A 48 -1.92 -5.42 0.84
CA GLY A 48 -1.44 -4.90 -0.43
C GLY A 48 -2.52 -4.61 -1.48
N SER A 49 -3.78 -5.07 -1.25
CA SER A 49 -4.90 -4.86 -2.20
C SER A 49 -6.15 -4.27 -1.52
N GLY A 50 -5.98 -3.66 -0.33
CA GLY A 50 -7.03 -3.05 0.48
C GLY A 50 -7.66 -4.00 1.50
N VAL A 51 -8.41 -3.40 2.47
CA VAL A 51 -8.94 -4.12 3.65
C VAL A 51 -9.94 -5.19 3.26
N HIS A 52 -10.88 -4.89 2.37
CA HIS A 52 -11.90 -5.85 1.91
C HIS A 52 -11.27 -7.13 1.38
N THR A 53 -10.31 -7.00 0.46
CA THR A 53 -9.55 -8.12 -0.10
C THR A 53 -8.74 -8.86 0.97
N ALA A 54 -8.17 -8.15 1.93
CA ALA A 54 -7.42 -8.78 3.02
C ALA A 54 -8.32 -9.67 3.88
N LEU A 55 -9.55 -9.24 4.15
CA LEU A 55 -10.54 -10.04 4.90
C LEU A 55 -11.04 -11.25 4.11
N GLN A 56 -11.27 -11.12 2.79
CA GLN A 56 -11.55 -12.27 1.93
C GLN A 56 -10.41 -13.29 2.02
N ARG A 57 -9.15 -12.84 1.90
CA ARG A 57 -7.97 -13.71 2.05
C ARG A 57 -7.88 -14.36 3.43
N ALA A 58 -8.18 -13.62 4.51
CA ALA A 58 -8.20 -14.16 5.87
C ALA A 58 -9.22 -15.31 6.00
N LEU A 59 -10.44 -15.15 5.50
CA LEU A 59 -11.47 -16.19 5.52
C LEU A 59 -11.09 -17.40 4.67
N VAL A 60 -10.45 -17.19 3.52
CA VAL A 60 -9.96 -18.27 2.66
C VAL A 60 -8.81 -19.03 3.34
N MET A 61 -7.92 -18.33 4.05
CA MET A 61 -6.85 -18.94 4.85
C MET A 61 -7.42 -19.72 6.06
N GLU A 62 -8.49 -19.24 6.69
CA GLU A 62 -9.24 -19.98 7.71
C GLU A 62 -9.82 -21.29 7.16
N ALA A 63 -10.29 -21.27 5.91
CA ALA A 63 -10.79 -22.46 5.22
C ALA A 63 -9.67 -23.43 4.77
N GLY A 64 -8.40 -23.12 5.04
CA GLY A 64 -7.25 -24.01 4.81
C GLY A 64 -6.45 -23.70 3.53
N GLU A 65 -6.69 -22.57 2.87
CA GLU A 65 -5.88 -22.18 1.71
C GLU A 65 -4.46 -21.77 2.12
N THR A 66 -3.49 -22.29 1.41
CA THR A 66 -2.06 -22.04 1.66
C THR A 66 -1.30 -21.57 0.40
N ASP A 67 -1.94 -21.61 -0.78
CA ASP A 67 -1.31 -21.21 -2.03
C ASP A 67 -1.29 -19.69 -2.18
N ASP A 68 -0.11 -19.11 -2.12
CA ASP A 68 0.12 -17.67 -2.29
C ASP A 68 -0.32 -17.14 -3.66
N ALA A 69 -0.19 -17.94 -4.72
CA ALA A 69 -0.62 -17.52 -6.04
C ALA A 69 -2.13 -17.34 -6.08
N ARG A 70 -2.88 -18.27 -5.46
CA ARG A 70 -4.33 -18.16 -5.35
C ARG A 70 -4.77 -17.00 -4.47
N LEU A 71 -4.10 -16.77 -3.34
CA LEU A 71 -4.39 -15.62 -2.48
C LEU A 71 -4.19 -14.29 -3.22
N ARG A 72 -3.14 -14.15 -4.04
CA ARG A 72 -2.90 -12.94 -4.84
C ARG A 72 -3.95 -12.71 -5.92
N MET A 73 -4.60 -13.75 -6.45
CA MET A 73 -5.69 -13.59 -7.42
C MET A 73 -6.95 -12.97 -6.80
N ILE A 74 -7.16 -13.14 -5.48
CA ILE A 74 -8.32 -12.56 -4.78
C ILE A 74 -8.23 -11.03 -4.85
N GLY A 75 -9.31 -10.40 -5.35
CA GLY A 75 -9.41 -8.94 -5.53
C GLY A 75 -8.94 -8.45 -6.90
N THR A 76 -8.43 -9.36 -7.79
CA THR A 76 -8.17 -9.03 -9.19
C THR A 76 -9.46 -9.10 -10.03
N PRO A 77 -9.50 -8.53 -11.25
CA PRO A 77 -10.67 -8.65 -12.13
C PRO A 77 -11.12 -10.09 -12.38
N GLU A 78 -10.18 -11.07 -12.37
CA GLU A 78 -10.44 -12.49 -12.57
C GLU A 78 -11.06 -13.16 -11.34
N MET A 79 -10.90 -12.57 -10.14
CA MET A 79 -11.41 -13.12 -8.86
C MET A 79 -11.89 -12.01 -7.92
N MET A 80 -12.86 -11.22 -8.37
CA MET A 80 -13.50 -10.18 -7.54
C MET A 80 -14.38 -10.77 -6.44
N THR A 81 -15.01 -11.91 -6.70
CA THR A 81 -15.79 -12.68 -5.72
C THR A 81 -15.12 -14.03 -5.49
N VAL A 82 -15.02 -14.43 -4.23
CA VAL A 82 -14.36 -15.68 -3.85
C VAL A 82 -15.40 -16.78 -3.62
N PRO A 83 -15.38 -17.87 -4.39
CA PRO A 83 -16.32 -18.96 -4.19
C PRO A 83 -16.28 -19.49 -2.75
N GLY A 84 -17.44 -19.56 -2.10
CA GLY A 84 -17.57 -20.08 -0.73
C GLY A 84 -17.34 -19.03 0.37
N ILE A 85 -17.01 -17.80 0.03
CA ILE A 85 -16.95 -16.68 0.97
C ILE A 85 -18.25 -15.85 0.87
N ASP A 86 -18.85 -15.57 2.01
CA ASP A 86 -20.02 -14.70 2.12
C ASP A 86 -19.58 -13.24 2.22
N GLU A 87 -19.90 -12.44 1.21
CA GLU A 87 -19.58 -11.03 1.15
C GLU A 87 -20.26 -10.22 2.27
N ALA A 88 -21.42 -10.66 2.77
CA ALA A 88 -22.06 -10.05 3.92
C ALA A 88 -21.22 -10.26 5.20
N GLU A 89 -20.58 -11.41 5.31
CA GLU A 89 -19.66 -11.70 6.42
C GLU A 89 -18.37 -10.88 6.32
N VAL A 90 -17.80 -10.73 5.12
CA VAL A 90 -16.64 -9.83 4.89
C VAL A 90 -16.99 -8.42 5.32
N ALA A 91 -18.14 -7.89 4.89
CA ALA A 91 -18.59 -6.56 5.26
C ALA A 91 -18.78 -6.40 6.79
N ARG A 92 -19.35 -7.42 7.45
CA ARG A 92 -19.54 -7.42 8.92
C ARG A 92 -18.20 -7.37 9.66
N ILE A 93 -17.21 -8.12 9.20
CA ILE A 93 -15.87 -8.11 9.81
C ILE A 93 -15.19 -6.75 9.57
N GLU A 94 -15.35 -6.20 8.37
CA GLU A 94 -14.79 -4.91 8.02
C GLU A 94 -15.36 -3.76 8.87
N GLU A 95 -16.67 -3.76 9.16
CA GLU A 95 -17.32 -2.81 10.07
C GLU A 95 -16.74 -2.85 11.48
N VAL A 96 -16.33 -4.02 11.97
CA VAL A 96 -15.67 -4.17 13.27
C VAL A 96 -14.20 -3.75 13.21
N MET A 97 -13.51 -4.06 12.10
CA MET A 97 -12.08 -3.78 11.94
C MET A 97 -11.78 -2.29 11.83
N ARG A 98 -12.56 -1.55 11.02
CA ARG A 98 -12.27 -0.14 10.69
C ARG A 98 -12.12 0.78 11.90
N PRO A 99 -13.07 0.83 12.87
CA PRO A 99 -12.92 1.69 14.03
C PRO A 99 -11.75 1.27 14.92
N TYR A 100 -11.53 -0.03 15.10
CA TYR A 100 -10.40 -0.52 15.87
C TYR A 100 -9.06 -0.12 15.24
N TYR A 101 -8.91 -0.33 13.92
CA TYR A 101 -7.68 0.08 13.22
C TYR A 101 -7.44 1.59 13.29
N LEU A 102 -8.48 2.42 13.18
CA LEU A 102 -8.32 3.88 13.29
C LEU A 102 -7.76 4.31 14.65
N GLU A 103 -8.13 3.61 15.72
CA GLU A 103 -7.64 3.87 17.09
C GLU A 103 -6.21 3.35 17.29
N HIS A 104 -5.89 2.16 16.71
CA HIS A 104 -4.66 1.41 16.95
C HIS A 104 -3.67 1.43 15.75
N SER A 105 -3.86 2.32 14.79
CA SER A 105 -3.06 2.36 13.54
C SER A 105 -1.61 2.83 13.72
N ARG A 106 -1.19 3.12 14.96
CA ARG A 106 0.14 3.60 15.31
C ARG A 106 0.75 2.94 16.55
N ASP A 107 0.20 1.81 16.97
CA ASP A 107 0.75 1.10 18.14
C ASP A 107 2.14 0.54 17.83
N GLU A 108 2.34 0.01 16.61
CA GLU A 108 3.61 -0.53 16.13
C GLU A 108 4.03 0.05 14.75
N THR A 109 3.18 0.87 14.12
CA THR A 109 3.46 1.47 12.80
C THR A 109 4.49 2.58 12.88
N GLY A 110 5.49 2.53 12.00
CA GLY A 110 6.50 3.57 11.83
C GLY A 110 7.15 3.52 10.44
N PRO A 111 7.94 4.58 10.09
CA PRO A 111 8.71 4.58 8.85
C PRO A 111 9.70 3.42 8.80
N TYR A 112 9.86 2.81 7.62
CA TYR A 112 10.98 1.89 7.42
C TYR A 112 12.31 2.61 7.60
N GLU A 113 13.34 1.86 8.04
CA GLU A 113 14.69 2.39 8.24
C GLU A 113 15.23 3.05 6.97
N GLY A 114 15.70 4.30 7.08
CA GLY A 114 16.25 5.09 5.98
C GLY A 114 15.24 5.88 5.15
N ILE A 115 13.92 5.73 5.36
CA ILE A 115 12.90 6.51 4.65
C ILE A 115 12.98 8.00 5.01
N MET A 116 13.17 8.33 6.28
CA MET A 116 13.31 9.73 6.71
C MET A 116 14.52 10.40 6.08
N ASP A 117 15.65 9.71 6.03
CA ASP A 117 16.89 10.22 5.40
C ASP A 117 16.69 10.41 3.88
N LEU A 118 15.99 9.49 3.23
CA LEU A 118 15.66 9.60 1.81
C LEU A 118 14.78 10.84 1.56
N LEU A 119 13.70 11.01 2.31
CA LEU A 119 12.77 12.15 2.12
C LEU A 119 13.50 13.49 2.35
N GLN A 120 14.33 13.60 3.39
CA GLN A 120 15.14 14.79 3.62
C GLN A 120 16.11 15.06 2.45
N THR A 121 16.75 14.01 1.92
CA THR A 121 17.65 14.14 0.77
C THR A 121 16.90 14.58 -0.48
N LEU A 122 15.70 14.04 -0.75
CA LEU A 122 14.88 14.47 -1.89
C LEU A 122 14.47 15.94 -1.77
N LEU A 123 14.09 16.37 -0.56
CA LEU A 123 13.79 17.78 -0.28
C LEU A 123 15.00 18.68 -0.55
N ASP A 124 16.19 18.31 -0.06
CA ASP A 124 17.42 19.06 -0.26
C ASP A 124 17.83 19.15 -1.75
N MET A 125 17.46 18.12 -2.54
CA MET A 125 17.64 18.09 -4.01
C MET A 125 16.58 18.90 -4.77
N GLY A 126 15.54 19.39 -4.09
CA GLY A 126 14.42 20.11 -4.71
C GLY A 126 13.47 19.20 -5.49
N ILE A 127 13.44 17.90 -5.18
CA ILE A 127 12.52 16.92 -5.78
C ILE A 127 11.23 16.93 -4.98
N ARG A 128 10.09 17.11 -5.67
CA ARG A 128 8.77 17.08 -5.04
C ARG A 128 8.44 15.65 -4.59
N THR A 129 7.82 15.53 -3.44
CA THR A 129 7.42 14.23 -2.89
C THR A 129 5.93 14.19 -2.56
N ALA A 130 5.29 13.07 -2.87
CA ALA A 130 3.91 12.83 -2.46
C ALA A 130 3.70 11.39 -2.04
N VAL A 131 2.69 11.16 -1.21
CA VAL A 131 2.19 9.82 -0.88
C VAL A 131 0.77 9.64 -1.43
N VAL A 132 0.53 8.51 -2.10
CA VAL A 132 -0.78 8.13 -2.67
C VAL A 132 -1.14 6.71 -2.25
N SER A 133 -2.22 6.55 -1.49
CA SER A 133 -2.59 5.26 -0.90
C SER A 133 -4.08 4.92 -1.07
N ASN A 134 -4.41 3.63 -1.14
CA ASN A 134 -5.79 3.12 -1.06
C ASN A 134 -6.37 3.11 0.37
N LYS A 135 -5.64 3.66 1.34
CA LYS A 135 -6.13 3.94 2.68
C LYS A 135 -7.05 5.17 2.65
N PRO A 136 -8.09 5.27 3.53
CA PRO A 136 -8.94 6.46 3.60
C PRO A 136 -8.15 7.77 3.74
N ASP A 137 -8.51 8.80 2.98
CA ASP A 137 -7.77 10.06 2.89
C ASP A 137 -7.47 10.72 4.26
N PRO A 138 -8.41 10.80 5.22
CA PRO A 138 -8.09 11.34 6.54
C PRO A 138 -7.00 10.57 7.28
N ALA A 139 -6.91 9.23 7.07
CA ALA A 139 -5.89 8.41 7.68
C ALA A 139 -4.52 8.61 7.02
N VAL A 140 -4.48 8.75 5.67
CA VAL A 140 -3.25 9.05 4.93
C VAL A 140 -2.68 10.39 5.39
N ASN A 141 -3.50 11.44 5.41
CA ASN A 141 -3.07 12.79 5.81
C ASN A 141 -2.59 12.82 7.27
N LYS A 142 -3.29 12.13 8.18
CA LYS A 142 -2.86 12.01 9.58
C LYS A 142 -1.50 11.33 9.70
N LEU A 143 -1.33 10.16 9.08
CA LEU A 143 -0.07 9.41 9.12
C LEU A 143 1.08 10.16 8.45
N ALA A 144 0.82 10.82 7.31
CA ALA A 144 1.83 11.64 6.64
C ALA A 144 2.34 12.78 7.55
N ALA A 145 1.44 13.47 8.24
CA ALA A 145 1.81 14.55 9.15
C ALA A 145 2.54 14.05 10.42
N GLU A 146 2.07 12.93 10.99
CA GLU A 146 2.56 12.45 12.28
C GLU A 146 3.83 11.58 12.19
N CYS A 147 4.09 10.92 11.04
CA CYS A 147 5.22 10.02 10.88
C CYS A 147 6.39 10.62 10.09
N PHE A 148 6.17 11.70 9.34
CA PHE A 148 7.16 12.19 8.37
C PHE A 148 7.48 13.68 8.51
N ASP A 149 7.17 14.32 9.63
CA ASP A 149 7.56 15.70 9.97
C ASP A 149 7.25 16.73 8.84
N ASN A 150 6.14 16.52 8.09
CA ASN A 150 5.74 17.31 6.93
C ASN A 150 6.76 17.30 5.76
N LEU A 151 7.52 16.23 5.58
CA LEU A 151 8.45 16.07 4.47
C LEU A 151 7.78 15.79 3.12
N PHE A 152 6.47 15.49 3.10
CA PHE A 152 5.70 15.35 1.87
C PHE A 152 5.07 16.68 1.45
N ASP A 153 5.17 17.00 0.15
CA ASP A 153 4.48 18.14 -0.47
C ASP A 153 2.98 17.90 -0.64
N ALA A 154 2.57 16.63 -0.80
CA ALA A 154 1.17 16.22 -0.91
C ALA A 154 0.94 14.82 -0.33
N ALA A 155 -0.29 14.60 0.16
CA ALA A 155 -0.75 13.30 0.62
C ALA A 155 -2.19 13.09 0.14
N ALA A 156 -2.45 11.95 -0.51
CA ALA A 156 -3.76 11.62 -1.06
C ALA A 156 -4.14 10.19 -0.72
N GLY A 157 -5.36 10.03 -0.21
CA GLY A 157 -5.97 8.75 0.09
C GLY A 157 -7.26 8.51 -0.70
N GLU A 158 -7.94 7.40 -0.40
CA GLU A 158 -9.23 7.06 -0.99
C GLU A 158 -10.29 8.09 -0.58
N GLN A 159 -10.98 8.64 -1.58
CA GLN A 159 -12.08 9.60 -1.43
C GLN A 159 -13.29 9.17 -2.26
N ALA A 160 -14.49 9.53 -1.79
CA ALA A 160 -15.72 9.26 -2.54
C ALA A 160 -15.71 9.98 -3.90
N GLY A 161 -16.02 9.24 -4.96
CA GLY A 161 -16.06 9.78 -6.34
C GLY A 161 -14.72 9.80 -7.07
N ILE A 162 -13.61 9.44 -6.42
CA ILE A 162 -12.29 9.27 -7.03
C ILE A 162 -11.97 7.77 -7.07
N ARG A 163 -11.62 7.25 -8.23
CA ARG A 163 -11.25 5.84 -8.35
C ARG A 163 -9.92 5.58 -7.64
N ARG A 164 -9.91 4.54 -6.82
CA ARG A 164 -8.71 4.10 -6.10
C ARG A 164 -7.70 3.41 -7.02
N LYS A 165 -6.45 3.30 -6.60
CA LYS A 165 -5.42 2.49 -7.29
C LYS A 165 -5.95 1.07 -7.57
N PRO A 166 -5.69 0.51 -8.76
CA PRO A 166 -4.74 0.95 -9.78
C PRO A 166 -5.27 2.01 -10.77
N ALA A 167 -6.46 2.59 -10.59
CA ALA A 167 -6.87 3.73 -11.40
C ALA A 167 -5.91 4.92 -11.21
N PRO A 168 -5.60 5.68 -12.28
CA PRO A 168 -4.59 6.73 -12.24
C PRO A 168 -5.05 8.03 -11.57
N ASP A 169 -6.32 8.12 -11.15
CA ASP A 169 -6.99 9.37 -10.82
C ASP A 169 -6.30 10.16 -9.71
N MET A 170 -5.96 9.50 -8.59
CA MET A 170 -5.31 10.15 -7.45
C MET A 170 -3.89 10.62 -7.81
N VAL A 171 -3.13 9.80 -8.53
CA VAL A 171 -1.77 10.15 -8.95
C VAL A 171 -1.79 11.30 -9.96
N ASN A 172 -2.72 11.26 -10.93
CA ASN A 172 -2.87 12.35 -11.91
C ASN A 172 -3.23 13.68 -11.25
N ALA A 173 -4.07 13.67 -10.20
CA ALA A 173 -4.39 14.88 -9.44
C ALA A 173 -3.14 15.46 -8.78
N VAL A 174 -2.30 14.65 -8.15
CA VAL A 174 -1.04 15.07 -7.55
C VAL A 174 -0.06 15.62 -8.59
N LEU A 175 0.10 14.93 -9.72
CA LEU A 175 0.98 15.40 -10.81
C LEU A 175 0.50 16.73 -11.41
N GLN A 176 -0.82 16.90 -11.54
CA GLN A 176 -1.42 18.16 -12.01
C GLN A 176 -1.14 19.30 -11.03
N ASP A 177 -1.29 19.09 -9.74
CA ASP A 177 -0.99 20.08 -8.69
C ASP A 177 0.50 20.46 -8.68
N PHE A 178 1.37 19.50 -8.97
CA PHE A 178 2.81 19.75 -9.08
C PHE A 178 3.22 20.42 -10.42
N GLY A 179 2.37 20.36 -11.44
CA GLY A 179 2.70 20.81 -12.79
C GLY A 179 3.80 19.97 -13.45
N ILE A 180 3.83 18.66 -13.14
CA ILE A 180 4.87 17.71 -13.58
C ILE A 180 4.24 16.67 -14.49
N ALA A 181 4.90 16.36 -15.60
CA ALA A 181 4.47 15.31 -16.51
C ALA A 181 4.78 13.90 -15.94
N PRO A 182 3.96 12.88 -16.23
CA PRO A 182 4.17 11.53 -15.69
C PRO A 182 5.57 10.96 -15.93
N GLU A 183 6.16 11.21 -17.10
CA GLU A 183 7.49 10.76 -17.49
C GLU A 183 8.63 11.48 -16.72
N GLU A 184 8.32 12.58 -16.04
CA GLU A 184 9.24 13.34 -15.19
C GLU A 184 9.10 12.96 -13.70
N ALA A 185 8.30 11.95 -13.37
CA ALA A 185 8.08 11.49 -12.02
C ALA A 185 8.33 9.97 -11.90
N LEU A 186 8.76 9.52 -10.72
CA LEU A 186 8.92 8.11 -10.36
C LEU A 186 7.80 7.68 -9.41
N TYR A 187 7.24 6.49 -9.64
CA TYR A 187 6.33 5.84 -8.70
C TYR A 187 7.08 4.77 -7.89
N ILE A 188 6.90 4.77 -6.57
CA ILE A 188 7.53 3.81 -5.67
C ILE A 188 6.44 3.02 -4.94
N GLY A 189 6.53 1.69 -5.00
CA GLY A 189 5.55 0.82 -4.35
C GLY A 189 6.12 -0.57 -4.08
N ASP A 190 5.29 -1.45 -3.52
CA ASP A 190 5.70 -2.79 -3.10
C ASP A 190 4.78 -3.90 -3.60
N THR A 191 3.77 -3.53 -4.42
CA THR A 191 2.74 -4.48 -4.90
C THR A 191 2.48 -4.37 -6.41
N GLU A 192 1.74 -5.37 -6.93
CA GLU A 192 1.18 -5.36 -8.28
C GLU A 192 0.29 -4.14 -8.55
N ILE A 193 -0.44 -3.68 -7.53
CA ILE A 193 -1.31 -2.49 -7.65
C ILE A 193 -0.49 -1.23 -7.95
N ASP A 194 0.70 -1.11 -7.40
CA ASP A 194 1.58 0.04 -7.61
C ASP A 194 2.17 0.03 -9.02
N ILE A 195 2.59 -1.14 -9.49
CA ILE A 195 3.10 -1.32 -10.87
C ILE A 195 2.00 -0.97 -11.88
N GLU A 196 0.77 -1.46 -11.67
CA GLU A 196 -0.37 -1.14 -12.52
C GLU A 196 -0.75 0.34 -12.44
N THR A 197 -0.71 0.95 -11.24
CA THR A 197 -0.95 2.39 -11.07
C THR A 197 0.04 3.21 -11.87
N ALA A 198 1.33 2.89 -11.76
CA ALA A 198 2.38 3.54 -12.52
C ALA A 198 2.18 3.38 -14.04
N ALA A 199 1.87 2.17 -14.50
CA ALA A 199 1.59 1.90 -15.92
C ALA A 199 0.37 2.70 -16.42
N ASN A 200 -0.72 2.76 -15.63
CA ASN A 200 -1.95 3.48 -15.96
C ASN A 200 -1.77 5.01 -15.97
N THR A 201 -0.76 5.51 -15.26
CA THR A 201 -0.39 6.94 -15.27
C THR A 201 0.69 7.28 -16.29
N GLY A 202 1.36 6.29 -16.87
CA GLY A 202 2.50 6.49 -17.77
C GLY A 202 3.82 6.79 -17.03
N MET A 203 3.92 6.44 -15.75
CA MET A 203 5.12 6.64 -14.93
C MET A 203 5.99 5.36 -14.91
N PRO A 204 7.32 5.49 -14.82
CA PRO A 204 8.16 4.38 -14.42
C PRO A 204 7.91 3.99 -12.96
N CYS A 205 7.97 2.68 -12.65
CA CYS A 205 7.77 2.13 -11.31
C CYS A 205 9.06 1.52 -10.77
N VAL A 206 9.43 1.90 -9.57
CA VAL A 206 10.47 1.23 -8.76
C VAL A 206 9.79 0.49 -7.63
N CYS A 207 10.07 -0.80 -7.48
CA CYS A 207 9.56 -1.57 -6.36
C CYS A 207 10.57 -1.63 -5.21
N VAL A 208 10.05 -1.78 -3.99
CA VAL A 208 10.85 -2.02 -2.79
C VAL A 208 10.76 -3.49 -2.40
N SER A 209 11.87 -4.08 -1.92
CA SER A 209 11.95 -5.50 -1.59
C SER A 209 11.47 -5.85 -0.18
N TRP A 210 11.25 -4.84 0.68
CA TRP A 210 10.88 -5.02 2.09
C TRP A 210 9.37 -5.01 2.36
N GLY A 211 8.55 -4.78 1.31
CA GLY A 211 7.08 -4.65 1.42
C GLY A 211 6.31 -5.97 1.41
N PHE A 212 5.02 -5.93 1.05
CA PHE A 212 4.10 -7.07 1.12
C PHE A 212 4.39 -8.19 0.13
N ARG A 213 4.99 -7.89 -1.03
CA ARG A 213 5.16 -8.89 -2.09
C ARG A 213 6.56 -9.47 -2.14
N PRO A 214 6.70 -10.79 -2.36
CA PRO A 214 8.00 -11.42 -2.55
C PRO A 214 8.72 -10.84 -3.78
N VAL A 215 10.03 -10.65 -3.67
CA VAL A 215 10.87 -10.09 -4.74
C VAL A 215 10.74 -10.84 -6.06
N GLU A 216 10.68 -12.18 -6.02
CA GLU A 216 10.54 -12.99 -7.25
C GLU A 216 9.19 -12.76 -7.95
N PHE A 217 8.12 -12.47 -7.20
CA PHE A 217 6.85 -12.07 -7.79
C PHE A 217 6.95 -10.68 -8.43
N LEU A 218 7.53 -9.70 -7.74
CA LEU A 218 7.75 -8.36 -8.29
C LEU A 218 8.60 -8.38 -9.56
N LYS A 219 9.68 -9.17 -9.59
CA LYS A 219 10.50 -9.36 -10.80
C LYS A 219 9.70 -9.87 -12.00
N SER A 220 8.73 -10.74 -11.77
CA SER A 220 7.88 -11.28 -12.84
C SER A 220 6.96 -10.24 -13.48
N LEU A 221 6.74 -9.11 -12.81
CA LEU A 221 5.93 -7.99 -13.30
C LEU A 221 6.76 -6.90 -14.00
N HIS A 222 8.08 -7.07 -14.08
CA HIS A 222 9.02 -6.21 -14.82
C HIS A 222 8.97 -4.71 -14.43
N PRO A 223 9.06 -4.33 -13.13
CA PRO A 223 9.23 -2.94 -12.75
C PRO A 223 10.55 -2.39 -13.32
N MET A 224 10.70 -1.06 -13.39
CA MET A 224 11.93 -0.42 -13.84
C MET A 224 13.16 -0.88 -13.03
N ALA A 225 13.00 -0.99 -11.71
CA ALA A 225 14.01 -1.49 -10.78
C ALA A 225 13.35 -2.07 -9.53
N ILE A 226 14.11 -2.85 -8.75
CA ILE A 226 13.77 -3.23 -7.38
C ILE A 226 14.94 -2.80 -6.51
N ILE A 227 14.65 -2.09 -5.43
CA ILE A 227 15.66 -1.59 -4.48
C ILE A 227 15.51 -2.30 -3.14
N ASP A 228 16.65 -2.54 -2.48
CA ASP A 228 16.72 -3.23 -1.17
C ASP A 228 16.86 -2.24 0.00
N LYS A 229 17.20 -0.98 -0.29
CA LYS A 229 17.32 0.10 0.70
C LYS A 229 16.80 1.41 0.13
N PRO A 230 16.15 2.27 0.94
CA PRO A 230 15.59 3.54 0.48
C PRO A 230 16.59 4.42 -0.27
N MET A 231 17.82 4.56 0.23
CA MET A 231 18.84 5.42 -0.36
C MET A 231 19.32 4.96 -1.74
N GLU A 232 19.06 3.72 -2.15
CA GLU A 232 19.39 3.24 -3.50
C GLU A 232 18.55 3.94 -4.58
N LEU A 233 17.40 4.50 -4.21
CA LEU A 233 16.56 5.30 -5.11
C LEU A 233 17.34 6.47 -5.73
N LEU A 234 18.26 7.08 -4.98
CA LEU A 234 19.04 8.22 -5.46
C LEU A 234 19.93 7.90 -6.69
N ASN A 235 20.27 6.61 -6.88
CA ASN A 235 21.04 6.17 -8.06
C ASN A 235 20.19 6.11 -9.34
N LEU A 236 18.86 6.24 -9.22
CA LEU A 236 17.90 6.14 -10.32
C LEU A 236 17.36 7.50 -10.76
N LEU A 237 17.65 8.58 -10.00
CA LEU A 237 17.23 9.95 -10.25
C LEU A 237 18.25 10.68 -11.14
#